data_dba6f9bb103b86eb2c640ad3c18fd48d
#
_entry.id   dba6f9bb103b86eb2c640ad3c18fd48d
#
_cell.length_a   1.000
_cell.length_b   1.000
_cell.length_c   1.000
_cell.angle_alpha   90.00
_cell.angle_beta   90.00
_cell.angle_gamma   90.00
#
_symmetry.space_group_name_H-M   'P 1'
#
loop_
_entity.id
_entity.type
_entity.pdbx_description
1 polymer ?
#
loop_
_entity_poly.entity_id
_entity_poly.type
_entity_poly.pdbx_seq_one_letter_code
_entity_poly.pdbx_strand_id
1 'polypeptide(L)'
;EAVANDNNWNQQIKQSVINAWSNAFDTGNYGPYNDVFPQVDWWDELVKPGFSQQYNVNISGGTNFMRYFASIGYQNDGDIYDLQKQENFDPRNYYRRYNWRSNLDFNLTKTTSLSVNIAGKMGYRNDNFADDVYTRIIAAPTNSFPIKYSDGYWGDGSTAGYNPVCNMNTNGSQLYKTFQGWYDVRLEQKLDFLT
;
A
#
# COMPACT_ATOMS: atom_id res chain seq x y z
N GLU A 1 8.50 -32.11 3.45
CA GLU A 1 7.94 -33.22 2.65
C GLU A 1 8.74 -34.52 2.83
N ALA A 2 10.07 -34.51 2.75
CA ALA A 2 10.90 -35.69 3.04
C ALA A 2 10.63 -36.24 4.45
N VAL A 3 10.53 -35.35 5.46
CA VAL A 3 10.19 -35.73 6.84
C VAL A 3 8.79 -36.34 6.95
N ALA A 4 7.82 -35.86 6.17
CA ALA A 4 6.48 -36.46 6.14
C ALA A 4 6.51 -37.86 5.52
N ASN A 5 7.34 -38.09 4.51
CA ASN A 5 7.53 -39.42 3.94
C ASN A 5 8.22 -40.37 4.90
N ASP A 6 9.21 -39.93 5.66
CA ASP A 6 9.94 -40.75 6.63
C ASP A 6 9.07 -41.18 7.82
N ASN A 7 8.06 -40.35 8.17
CA ASN A 7 7.15 -40.63 9.29
C ASN A 7 5.83 -41.32 8.85
N ASN A 8 5.59 -41.44 7.56
CA ASN A 8 4.39 -42.06 7.01
C ASN A 8 4.71 -43.42 6.42
N TRP A 9 3.98 -44.47 6.84
CA TRP A 9 4.08 -45.82 6.29
C TRP A 9 3.67 -45.87 4.80
N ASN A 10 2.93 -44.90 4.32
CA ASN A 10 2.57 -44.72 2.89
C ASN A 10 3.34 -43.52 2.33
N GLN A 11 4.36 -43.76 1.56
CA GLN A 11 5.11 -42.74 0.88
C GLN A 11 4.21 -41.94 -0.08
N GLN A 12 3.97 -40.67 0.22
CA GLN A 12 3.12 -39.77 -0.58
C GLN A 12 3.85 -39.23 -1.80
N ILE A 13 5.15 -38.97 -1.65
CA ILE A 13 6.01 -38.49 -2.74
C ILE A 13 7.03 -39.59 -3.06
N LYS A 14 7.09 -40.01 -4.31
CA LYS A 14 8.04 -41.05 -4.74
C LYS A 14 9.47 -40.60 -4.47
N GLN A 15 10.33 -41.49 -3.98
CA GLN A 15 11.73 -41.22 -3.70
C GLN A 15 12.49 -40.71 -4.92
N SER A 16 12.12 -41.14 -6.12
CA SER A 16 12.69 -40.64 -7.37
C SER A 16 12.45 -39.14 -7.59
N VAL A 17 11.30 -38.63 -7.17
CA VAL A 17 10.97 -37.20 -7.23
C VAL A 17 11.80 -36.41 -6.22
N ILE A 18 11.92 -36.91 -5.00
CA ILE A 18 12.76 -36.30 -3.96
C ILE A 18 14.22 -36.23 -4.43
N ASN A 19 14.74 -37.32 -5.01
CA ASN A 19 16.10 -37.35 -5.54
C ASN A 19 16.29 -36.38 -6.73
N ALA A 20 15.27 -36.22 -7.58
CA ALA A 20 15.32 -35.26 -8.68
C ALA A 20 15.38 -33.82 -8.19
N TRP A 21 14.61 -33.49 -7.13
CA TRP A 21 14.68 -32.19 -6.46
C TRP A 21 16.05 -31.92 -5.83
N SER A 22 16.60 -32.91 -5.09
CA SER A 22 17.94 -32.77 -4.52
C SER A 22 18.98 -32.53 -5.59
N ASN A 23 18.92 -33.27 -6.67
CA ASN A 23 19.87 -33.10 -7.78
C ASN A 23 19.73 -31.74 -8.47
N ALA A 24 18.50 -31.25 -8.64
CA ALA A 24 18.27 -29.90 -9.18
C ALA A 24 18.83 -28.82 -8.26
N PHE A 25 18.66 -28.98 -6.95
CA PHE A 25 19.25 -28.11 -5.95
C PHE A 25 20.78 -28.12 -6.00
N ASP A 26 21.40 -29.31 -6.00
CA ASP A 26 22.85 -29.47 -6.03
C ASP A 26 23.50 -28.93 -7.31
N THR A 27 22.77 -28.98 -8.42
CA THR A 27 23.22 -28.45 -9.72
C THR A 27 22.86 -27.00 -9.97
N GLY A 28 22.11 -26.36 -9.06
CA GLY A 28 21.62 -25.01 -9.23
C GLY A 28 20.52 -24.85 -10.28
N ASN A 29 19.94 -25.94 -10.78
CA ASN A 29 18.86 -25.93 -11.76
C ASN A 29 17.48 -25.89 -11.08
N TYR A 30 17.27 -24.88 -10.29
CA TYR A 30 16.02 -24.59 -9.58
C TYR A 30 15.81 -23.07 -9.50
N GLY A 31 14.65 -22.65 -9.09
CA GLY A 31 14.35 -21.23 -8.86
C GLY A 31 12.88 -20.91 -9.04
N PRO A 32 12.48 -19.68 -8.74
CA PRO A 32 11.06 -19.25 -8.74
C PRO A 32 10.41 -19.28 -10.13
N TYR A 33 11.21 -19.33 -11.19
CA TYR A 33 10.74 -19.38 -12.58
C TYR A 33 11.08 -20.70 -13.29
N ASN A 34 11.51 -21.72 -12.54
CA ASN A 34 11.80 -23.03 -13.10
C ASN A 34 10.50 -23.84 -13.20
N ASP A 35 10.14 -24.25 -14.41
CA ASP A 35 8.89 -24.97 -14.66
C ASP A 35 8.86 -26.37 -14.03
N VAL A 36 10.02 -27.02 -13.88
CA VAL A 36 10.12 -28.41 -13.45
C VAL A 36 10.48 -28.54 -11.98
N PHE A 37 11.40 -27.73 -11.52
CA PHE A 37 11.89 -27.72 -10.14
C PHE A 37 11.82 -26.32 -9.53
N PRO A 38 10.61 -25.74 -9.39
CA PRO A 38 10.47 -24.43 -8.78
C PRO A 38 10.88 -24.48 -7.31
N GLN A 39 11.54 -23.42 -6.87
CA GLN A 39 11.82 -23.17 -5.46
C GLN A 39 11.50 -21.71 -5.19
N VAL A 40 10.34 -21.45 -4.63
CA VAL A 40 9.81 -20.09 -4.45
C VAL A 40 9.77 -19.74 -2.97
N ASP A 41 10.46 -18.70 -2.56
CA ASP A 41 10.21 -18.04 -1.30
C ASP A 41 9.13 -16.96 -1.53
N TRP A 42 7.88 -17.34 -1.27
CA TRP A 42 6.73 -16.47 -1.47
C TRP A 42 6.77 -15.19 -0.65
N TRP A 43 7.45 -15.24 0.50
CA TRP A 43 7.60 -14.06 1.33
C TRP A 43 8.57 -13.07 0.70
N ASP A 44 9.76 -13.51 0.33
CA ASP A 44 10.78 -12.65 -0.29
C ASP A 44 10.34 -12.10 -1.65
N GLU A 45 9.55 -12.89 -2.40
CA GLU A 45 9.02 -12.46 -3.71
C GLU A 45 7.91 -11.41 -3.61
N LEU A 46 7.17 -11.39 -2.52
CA LEU A 46 5.98 -10.55 -2.41
C LEU A 46 6.11 -9.43 -1.40
N VAL A 47 6.93 -9.58 -0.36
CA VAL A 47 7.01 -8.62 0.75
C VAL A 47 8.29 -7.81 0.69
N LYS A 48 8.15 -6.50 0.77
CA LYS A 48 9.27 -5.56 0.82
C LYS A 48 9.06 -4.50 1.91
N PRO A 49 10.10 -3.80 2.34
CA PRO A 49 9.95 -2.68 3.25
C PRO A 49 9.02 -1.61 2.67
N GLY A 50 7.99 -1.25 3.41
CA GLY A 50 7.10 -0.13 3.07
C GLY A 50 7.80 1.20 3.32
N PHE A 51 7.46 2.21 2.52
CA PHE A 51 8.02 3.55 2.64
C PHE A 51 6.93 4.60 2.80
N SER A 52 6.99 5.33 3.93
CA SER A 52 6.09 6.44 4.24
C SER A 52 6.83 7.76 4.23
N GLN A 53 6.19 8.79 3.68
CA GLN A 53 6.72 10.14 3.62
C GLN A 53 5.68 11.14 4.13
N GLN A 54 6.12 12.08 4.94
CA GLN A 54 5.28 13.20 5.38
C GLN A 54 6.06 14.50 5.34
N TYR A 55 5.47 15.50 4.69
CA TYR A 55 6.02 16.85 4.59
C TYR A 55 4.99 17.86 5.09
N ASN A 56 5.44 18.83 5.89
CA ASN A 56 4.62 19.93 6.35
C ASN A 56 5.40 21.23 6.22
N VAL A 57 4.76 22.22 5.62
CA VAL A 57 5.31 23.59 5.50
C VAL A 57 4.30 24.55 6.11
N ASN A 58 4.78 25.41 7.00
CA ASN A 58 3.98 26.42 7.67
C ASN A 58 4.63 27.78 7.48
N ILE A 59 3.80 28.79 7.27
CA ILE A 59 4.20 30.19 7.23
C ILE A 59 3.24 31.00 8.07
N SER A 60 3.75 31.91 8.88
CA SER A 60 2.95 32.82 9.68
C SER A 60 3.62 34.19 9.78
N GLY A 61 2.82 35.21 9.97
CA GLY A 61 3.31 36.56 10.15
C GLY A 61 2.16 37.51 10.43
N GLY A 62 2.49 38.79 10.55
CA GLY A 62 1.45 39.76 10.75
C GLY A 62 1.97 41.18 11.00
N THR A 63 1.02 42.09 10.99
CA THR A 63 1.13 43.50 11.33
C THR A 63 0.03 43.87 12.33
N ASN A 64 -0.04 45.12 12.74
CA ASN A 64 -1.16 45.60 13.56
C ASN A 64 -2.51 45.51 12.85
N PHE A 65 -2.51 45.50 11.52
CA PHE A 65 -3.71 45.41 10.69
C PHE A 65 -4.12 43.96 10.40
N MET A 66 -3.17 43.06 10.14
CA MET A 66 -3.48 41.68 9.72
C MET A 66 -2.51 40.68 10.36
N ARG A 67 -3.02 39.53 10.76
CA ARG A 67 -2.25 38.34 11.09
C ARG A 67 -2.64 37.20 10.13
N TYR A 68 -1.66 36.43 9.74
CA TYR A 68 -1.88 35.29 8.87
C TYR A 68 -1.12 34.06 9.31
N PHE A 69 -1.71 32.93 9.05
CA PHE A 69 -1.09 31.60 9.13
C PHE A 69 -1.52 30.81 7.89
N ALA A 70 -0.56 30.15 7.24
CA ALA A 70 -0.85 29.20 6.18
C ALA A 70 -0.02 27.92 6.38
N SER A 71 -0.60 26.79 6.04
CA SER A 71 0.00 25.48 6.21
C SER A 71 -0.37 24.59 5.03
N ILE A 72 0.60 23.84 4.50
CA ILE A 72 0.40 22.80 3.50
C ILE A 72 1.10 21.55 4.01
N GLY A 73 0.39 20.42 3.96
CA GLY A 73 0.92 19.10 4.30
C GLY A 73 0.69 18.11 3.18
N TYR A 74 1.65 17.22 3.01
CA TYR A 74 1.59 16.07 2.12
C TYR A 74 1.98 14.81 2.89
N GLN A 75 1.24 13.75 2.69
CA GLN A 75 1.55 12.40 3.18
C GLN A 75 1.43 11.41 2.03
N ASN A 76 2.36 10.48 1.95
CA ASN A 76 2.30 9.34 1.05
C ASN A 76 2.76 8.10 1.79
N ASP A 77 1.85 7.14 1.93
CA ASP A 77 2.13 5.82 2.47
C ASP A 77 2.11 4.83 1.30
N GLY A 78 3.23 4.15 1.09
CA GLY A 78 3.40 3.15 0.05
C GLY A 78 3.03 1.75 0.52
N ASP A 79 3.11 0.80 -0.41
CA ASP A 79 2.83 -0.61 -0.17
C ASP A 79 4.01 -1.32 0.52
N ILE A 80 3.69 -2.41 1.21
CA ILE A 80 4.66 -3.40 1.69
C ILE A 80 4.79 -4.58 0.72
N TYR A 81 3.96 -4.64 -0.33
CA TYR A 81 4.00 -5.68 -1.34
C TYR A 81 4.71 -5.21 -2.61
N ASP A 82 5.51 -6.10 -3.20
CA ASP A 82 6.21 -5.84 -4.45
C ASP A 82 5.33 -6.14 -5.66
N LEU A 83 4.43 -5.20 -5.96
CA LEU A 83 3.47 -5.32 -7.04
C LEU A 83 3.84 -4.42 -8.21
N GLN A 84 3.51 -4.88 -9.42
CA GLN A 84 3.75 -4.16 -10.64
C GLN A 84 2.45 -3.55 -11.17
N LYS A 85 2.51 -2.28 -11.59
CA LYS A 85 1.39 -1.66 -12.27
C LYS A 85 1.04 -2.45 -13.53
N GLN A 86 -0.24 -2.79 -13.67
CA GLN A 86 -0.79 -3.44 -14.84
C GLN A 86 -1.20 -2.39 -15.89
N GLU A 87 -1.48 -2.82 -17.10
CA GLU A 87 -1.89 -1.94 -18.20
C GLU A 87 -3.17 -1.14 -17.86
N ASN A 88 -4.17 -1.81 -17.29
CA ASN A 88 -5.50 -1.25 -17.08
C ASN A 88 -5.78 -0.82 -15.62
N PHE A 89 -4.94 -1.20 -14.66
CA PHE A 89 -5.11 -0.85 -13.25
C PHE A 89 -3.79 -0.89 -12.48
N ASP A 90 -3.81 -0.35 -11.28
CA ASP A 90 -2.66 -0.35 -10.36
C ASP A 90 -3.00 -1.22 -9.14
N PRO A 91 -2.41 -2.43 -9.00
CA PRO A 91 -2.71 -3.31 -7.87
C PRO A 91 -2.06 -2.88 -6.56
N ARG A 92 -1.14 -1.91 -6.57
CA ARG A 92 -0.41 -1.48 -5.38
C ARG A 92 -1.32 -0.75 -4.42
N ASN A 93 -1.24 -1.05 -3.12
CA ASN A 93 -1.90 -0.25 -2.11
C ASN A 93 -1.13 1.05 -1.89
N TYR A 94 -1.83 2.14 -1.78
CA TYR A 94 -1.23 3.40 -1.38
C TYR A 94 -2.25 4.34 -0.77
N TYR A 95 -1.77 5.22 0.09
CA TYR A 95 -2.54 6.34 0.60
C TYR A 95 -1.76 7.64 0.41
N ARG A 96 -2.37 8.60 -0.29
CA ARG A 96 -1.83 9.94 -0.49
C ARG A 96 -2.81 10.95 0.03
N ARG A 97 -2.32 11.89 0.84
CA ARG A 97 -3.13 12.94 1.42
C ARG A 97 -2.46 14.29 1.26
N TYR A 98 -3.23 15.24 0.82
CA TYR A 98 -2.90 16.65 0.79
C TYR A 98 -3.81 17.36 1.78
N ASN A 99 -3.25 18.20 2.62
CA ASN A 99 -4.01 19.04 3.53
C ASN A 99 -3.50 20.47 3.48
N TRP A 100 -4.39 21.42 3.63
CA TRP A 100 -4.06 22.83 3.66
C TRP A 100 -4.92 23.54 4.70
N ARG A 101 -4.37 24.62 5.23
CA ARG A 101 -5.05 25.49 6.17
C ARG A 101 -4.58 26.91 5.96
N SER A 102 -5.50 27.87 6.04
CA SER A 102 -5.22 29.31 6.04
C SER A 102 -6.10 29.97 7.09
N ASN A 103 -5.49 30.74 7.98
CA ASN A 103 -6.17 31.57 8.95
C ASN A 103 -5.74 33.00 8.72
N LEU A 104 -6.71 33.89 8.53
CA LEU A 104 -6.51 35.31 8.29
C LEU A 104 -7.35 36.10 9.30
N ASP A 105 -6.70 36.93 10.10
CA ASP A 105 -7.34 37.84 11.05
C ASP A 105 -7.03 39.29 10.66
N PHE A 106 -8.06 40.08 10.45
CA PHE A 106 -7.97 41.50 10.09
C PHE A 106 -8.54 42.38 11.19
N ASN A 107 -7.81 43.39 11.64
CA ASN A 107 -8.28 44.47 12.46
C ASN A 107 -8.71 45.61 11.56
N LEU A 108 -9.97 45.59 11.07
CA LEU A 108 -10.49 46.56 10.10
C LEU A 108 -10.55 47.96 10.69
N THR A 109 -10.97 48.05 11.97
CA THR A 109 -10.97 49.29 12.77
C THR A 109 -10.56 48.95 14.22
N LYS A 110 -10.55 49.94 15.12
CA LYS A 110 -10.33 49.72 16.56
C LYS A 110 -11.41 48.86 17.23
N THR A 111 -12.58 48.80 16.61
CA THR A 111 -13.77 48.12 17.17
C THR A 111 -14.28 47.00 16.26
N THR A 112 -13.72 46.85 15.05
CA THR A 112 -14.20 45.87 14.07
C THR A 112 -13.07 44.93 13.69
N SER A 113 -13.28 43.62 13.79
CA SER A 113 -12.36 42.58 13.32
C SER A 113 -13.07 41.56 12.41
N LEU A 114 -12.31 41.03 11.44
CA LEU A 114 -12.76 40.00 10.52
C LEU A 114 -11.78 38.83 10.59
N SER A 115 -12.27 37.64 10.87
CA SER A 115 -11.50 36.40 10.77
C SER A 115 -12.02 35.54 9.65
N VAL A 116 -11.10 35.01 8.82
CA VAL A 116 -11.38 34.08 7.74
C VAL A 116 -10.52 32.85 7.90
N ASN A 117 -11.15 31.71 8.10
CA ASN A 117 -10.47 30.44 8.24
C ASN A 117 -10.90 29.50 7.10
N ILE A 118 -9.92 28.97 6.38
CA ILE A 118 -10.13 28.01 5.29
C ILE A 118 -9.24 26.82 5.55
N ALA A 119 -9.81 25.63 5.54
CA ALA A 119 -9.03 24.39 5.62
C ALA A 119 -9.60 23.35 4.67
N GLY A 120 -8.76 22.42 4.27
CA GLY A 120 -9.21 21.32 3.44
C GLY A 120 -8.24 20.16 3.44
N LYS A 121 -8.76 19.02 3.03
CA LYS A 121 -7.96 17.84 2.73
C LYS A 121 -8.47 17.13 1.49
N MET A 122 -7.55 16.55 0.74
CA MET A 122 -7.81 15.68 -0.38
C MET A 122 -7.02 14.40 -0.21
N GLY A 123 -7.69 13.27 -0.30
CA GLY A 123 -7.10 11.95 -0.13
C GLY A 123 -7.32 11.06 -1.35
N TYR A 124 -6.31 10.27 -1.66
CA TYR A 124 -6.37 9.20 -2.64
C TYR A 124 -5.93 7.92 -1.93
N ARG A 125 -6.78 6.93 -1.94
CA ARG A 125 -6.49 5.61 -1.39
C ARG A 125 -6.78 4.57 -2.47
N ASN A 126 -5.81 3.72 -2.75
CA ASN A 126 -5.98 2.58 -3.63
C ASN A 126 -5.81 1.30 -2.81
N ASP A 127 -6.80 0.42 -2.87
CA ASP A 127 -6.82 -0.85 -2.17
C ASP A 127 -6.83 -1.98 -3.20
N ASN A 128 -5.95 -2.95 -3.02
CA ASN A 128 -5.97 -4.21 -3.76
C ASN A 128 -7.17 -5.06 -3.34
N PHE A 129 -7.76 -5.81 -4.26
CA PHE A 129 -8.87 -6.71 -3.96
C PHE A 129 -8.44 -8.11 -3.50
N ALA A 130 -7.16 -8.42 -3.49
CA ALA A 130 -6.70 -9.68 -2.96
C ALA A 130 -6.98 -9.78 -1.46
N ASP A 131 -7.64 -10.84 -1.07
CA ASP A 131 -7.95 -11.18 0.31
C ASP A 131 -6.98 -12.23 0.87
N ASP A 132 -6.90 -12.32 2.18
CA ASP A 132 -6.12 -13.34 2.92
C ASP A 132 -4.68 -13.53 2.43
N VAL A 133 -4.03 -12.46 1.96
CA VAL A 133 -2.70 -12.51 1.35
C VAL A 133 -1.68 -13.17 2.26
N TYR A 134 -1.69 -12.82 3.54
CA TYR A 134 -0.78 -13.39 4.54
C TYR A 134 -0.94 -14.92 4.66
N THR A 135 -2.19 -15.39 4.77
CA THR A 135 -2.50 -16.82 4.82
C THR A 135 -2.07 -17.54 3.54
N ARG A 136 -2.26 -16.89 2.38
CA ARG A 136 -1.85 -17.46 1.09
C ARG A 136 -0.34 -17.59 0.96
N ILE A 137 0.42 -16.58 1.38
CA ILE A 137 1.89 -16.62 1.38
C ILE A 137 2.39 -17.79 2.23
N ILE A 138 1.84 -17.97 3.43
CA ILE A 138 2.27 -19.05 4.35
C ILE A 138 1.82 -20.43 3.86
N ALA A 139 0.63 -20.53 3.26
CA ALA A 139 0.07 -21.80 2.82
C ALA A 139 0.58 -22.25 1.45
N ALA A 140 1.12 -21.35 0.64
CA ALA A 140 1.62 -21.70 -0.68
C ALA A 140 2.89 -22.57 -0.58
N PRO A 141 2.88 -23.78 -1.17
CA PRO A 141 4.06 -24.64 -1.14
C PRO A 141 5.17 -24.06 -2.01
N THR A 142 6.40 -24.15 -1.52
CA THR A 142 7.58 -23.55 -2.15
C THR A 142 8.02 -24.25 -3.42
N ASN A 143 7.59 -25.49 -3.60
CA ASN A 143 8.13 -26.40 -4.63
C ASN A 143 7.07 -27.00 -5.56
N SER A 144 5.84 -26.51 -5.56
CA SER A 144 4.76 -27.12 -6.34
C SER A 144 4.55 -26.49 -7.71
N PHE A 145 4.80 -25.19 -7.84
CA PHE A 145 4.64 -24.44 -9.08
C PHE A 145 5.53 -23.19 -9.07
N PRO A 146 5.99 -22.72 -10.24
CA PRO A 146 6.75 -21.48 -10.36
C PRO A 146 5.85 -20.25 -10.21
N ILE A 147 6.42 -19.07 -10.08
CA ILE A 147 5.67 -17.81 -10.13
C ILE A 147 5.02 -17.67 -11.51
N LYS A 148 5.83 -17.90 -12.56
CA LYS A 148 5.37 -17.97 -13.95
C LYS A 148 6.08 -19.11 -14.66
N TYR A 149 5.37 -19.77 -15.56
CA TYR A 149 5.96 -20.73 -16.47
C TYR A 149 6.77 -20.02 -17.57
N SER A 150 7.62 -20.77 -18.26
CA SER A 150 8.46 -20.26 -19.35
C SER A 150 7.66 -19.70 -20.54
N ASP A 151 6.41 -20.10 -20.69
CA ASP A 151 5.46 -19.59 -21.68
C ASP A 151 4.77 -18.28 -21.26
N GLY A 152 5.07 -17.77 -20.03
CA GLY A 152 4.56 -16.52 -19.50
C GLY A 152 3.25 -16.62 -18.72
N TYR A 153 2.61 -17.79 -18.67
CA TYR A 153 1.44 -18.01 -17.83
C TYR A 153 1.83 -18.07 -16.35
N TRP A 154 0.90 -17.65 -15.49
CA TRP A 154 1.08 -17.74 -14.05
C TRP A 154 1.13 -19.21 -13.60
N GLY A 155 1.98 -19.52 -12.65
CA GLY A 155 2.06 -20.82 -12.04
C GLY A 155 0.70 -21.24 -11.49
N ASP A 156 0.28 -22.49 -11.80
CA ASP A 156 -1.02 -23.01 -11.39
C ASP A 156 -1.00 -23.44 -9.91
N GLY A 157 -1.76 -22.73 -9.09
CA GLY A 157 -1.98 -23.05 -7.70
C GLY A 157 -3.27 -23.86 -7.43
N SER A 158 -3.94 -24.36 -8.46
CA SER A 158 -5.29 -24.97 -8.34
C SER A 158 -5.35 -26.19 -7.44
N THR A 159 -4.30 -27.00 -7.38
CA THR A 159 -4.21 -28.21 -6.56
C THR A 159 -3.43 -28.02 -5.25
N ALA A 160 -2.65 -26.94 -5.15
CA ALA A 160 -1.72 -26.69 -4.03
C ALA A 160 -1.95 -25.35 -3.33
N GLY A 161 -3.05 -24.70 -3.63
CA GLY A 161 -3.33 -23.35 -3.17
C GLY A 161 -3.10 -22.31 -4.26
N TYR A 162 -3.36 -21.05 -3.92
CA TYR A 162 -3.19 -19.96 -4.86
C TYR A 162 -1.73 -19.57 -5.02
N ASN A 163 -1.35 -19.18 -6.22
CA ASN A 163 -0.16 -18.38 -6.43
C ASN A 163 -0.40 -16.97 -5.87
N PRO A 164 0.22 -16.60 -4.74
CA PRO A 164 -0.07 -15.33 -4.09
C PRO A 164 0.40 -14.12 -4.92
N VAL A 165 1.47 -14.27 -5.71
CA VAL A 165 1.97 -13.22 -6.60
C VAL A 165 0.97 -12.95 -7.73
N CYS A 166 0.44 -14.03 -8.35
CA CYS A 166 -0.62 -13.93 -9.35
C CYS A 166 -1.86 -13.25 -8.77
N ASN A 167 -2.35 -13.73 -7.64
CA ASN A 167 -3.55 -13.22 -7.00
C ASN A 167 -3.44 -11.71 -6.76
N MET A 168 -2.36 -11.24 -6.15
CA MET A 168 -2.18 -9.83 -5.88
C MET A 168 -2.00 -8.97 -7.12
N ASN A 169 -1.39 -9.50 -8.18
CA ASN A 169 -1.18 -8.73 -9.41
C ASN A 169 -2.38 -8.72 -10.36
N THR A 170 -3.35 -9.63 -10.22
CA THR A 170 -4.44 -9.80 -11.19
C THR A 170 -5.85 -9.53 -10.64
N ASN A 171 -6.01 -9.47 -9.32
CA ASN A 171 -7.33 -9.40 -8.68
C ASN A 171 -8.01 -8.02 -8.77
N GLY A 172 -7.30 -7.03 -9.30
CA GLY A 172 -7.83 -5.68 -9.44
C GLY A 172 -7.58 -4.79 -8.21
N SER A 173 -8.06 -3.56 -8.30
CA SER A 173 -7.96 -2.60 -7.20
C SER A 173 -9.09 -1.58 -7.22
N GLN A 174 -9.30 -0.89 -6.11
CA GLN A 174 -10.30 0.15 -5.96
C GLN A 174 -9.69 1.46 -5.52
N LEU A 175 -9.88 2.50 -6.33
CA LEU A 175 -9.42 3.85 -6.04
C LEU A 175 -10.52 4.68 -5.38
N TYR A 176 -10.25 5.12 -4.15
CA TYR A 176 -11.07 6.07 -3.41
C TYR A 176 -10.47 7.47 -3.52
N LYS A 177 -11.34 8.45 -3.78
CA LYS A 177 -11.00 9.87 -3.77
C LYS A 177 -11.88 10.56 -2.74
N THR A 178 -11.27 11.25 -1.81
CA THR A 178 -11.98 12.01 -0.78
C THR A 178 -11.59 13.47 -0.85
N PHE A 179 -12.57 14.34 -0.68
CA PHE A 179 -12.36 15.77 -0.55
C PHE A 179 -13.20 16.28 0.62
N GLN A 180 -12.60 17.09 1.49
CA GLN A 180 -13.29 17.78 2.57
C GLN A 180 -12.76 19.20 2.67
N GLY A 181 -13.69 20.15 2.81
CA GLY A 181 -13.37 21.55 2.97
C GLY A 181 -14.14 22.15 4.14
N TRP A 182 -13.51 23.07 4.86
CA TRP A 182 -14.09 23.82 5.96
C TRP A 182 -13.84 25.31 5.73
N TYR A 183 -14.88 26.10 5.96
CA TYR A 183 -14.86 27.56 5.83
C TYR A 183 -15.51 28.15 7.08
N ASP A 184 -14.86 29.11 7.67
CA ASP A 184 -15.39 29.91 8.78
C ASP A 184 -15.08 31.35 8.52
N VAL A 185 -16.11 32.20 8.61
CA VAL A 185 -15.99 33.66 8.48
C VAL A 185 -16.68 34.28 9.67
N ARG A 186 -15.93 35.07 10.44
CA ARG A 186 -16.42 35.75 11.62
C ARG A 186 -16.15 37.24 11.53
N LEU A 187 -17.21 38.03 11.68
CA LEU A 187 -17.15 39.49 11.84
C LEU A 187 -17.52 39.85 13.29
N GLU A 188 -16.64 40.53 13.98
CA GLU A 188 -16.87 41.00 15.30
C GLU A 188 -16.88 42.52 15.35
N GLN A 189 -17.91 43.10 16.01
CA GLN A 189 -18.05 44.54 16.23
C GLN A 189 -18.22 44.82 17.71
N LYS A 190 -17.32 45.58 18.33
CA LYS A 190 -17.47 46.08 19.68
C LYS A 190 -18.38 47.32 19.64
N LEU A 191 -19.36 47.33 20.49
CA LEU A 191 -20.34 48.42 20.62
C LEU A 191 -20.09 49.14 21.94
N ASP A 192 -19.26 50.16 21.96
CA ASP A 192 -18.81 50.85 23.17
C ASP A 192 -19.95 51.54 23.94
N PHE A 193 -21.12 51.65 23.33
CA PHE A 193 -22.33 52.24 23.96
C PHE A 193 -23.23 51.23 24.67
N LEU A 194 -22.91 49.93 24.63
CA LEU A 194 -23.66 48.85 25.26
C LEU A 194 -22.97 48.29 26.52
N THR A 195 -21.91 48.93 27.01
CA THR A 195 -21.21 48.55 28.25
C THR A 195 -21.78 49.29 29.46
#